data_fe57cdf10678c248191188567fd3e0d4
#
_entry.id   fe57cdf10678c248191188567fd3e0d4
#
_cell.length_a   1.000
_cell.length_b   1.000
_cell.length_c   1.000
_cell.angle_alpha   90.00
_cell.angle_beta   90.00
_cell.angle_gamma   90.00
#
_symmetry.space_group_name_H-M   'P 1'
#
loop_
_entity.id
_entity.type
_entity.pdbx_description
1 polymer ?
#
loop_
_entity_poly.entity_id
_entity_poly.type
_entity_poly.pdbx_seq_one_letter_code
_entity_poly.pdbx_strand_id
1 'polypeptide(L)'
;MFKSIVWATDGGQHADEAFPLVKQLAQDGNAEVTIVHVIERIEGAGAVGPARRVDEDEVQADLERRASDLSSAGVTASVEIRGDVGARPAHETADVARKKNADLIVAGTRGRSGLAGLLLGSETQRLLHIAPCPVLIVPSGEMRRG
;
A
#
# COMPACT_ATOMS: atom_id res chain seq x y z
N MET A 1 -8.30 19.72 -0.69
CA MET A 1 -8.59 18.36 -1.21
C MET A 1 -7.34 17.76 -1.81
N PHE A 2 -7.13 16.49 -1.57
CA PHE A 2 -5.98 15.78 -2.12
C PHE A 2 -6.16 15.57 -3.63
N LYS A 3 -5.08 15.65 -4.37
CA LYS A 3 -5.08 15.53 -5.83
C LYS A 3 -4.27 14.33 -6.34
N SER A 4 -3.29 13.87 -5.58
CA SER A 4 -2.49 12.69 -5.92
C SER A 4 -2.27 11.86 -4.67
N ILE A 5 -2.91 10.69 -4.64
CA ILE A 5 -2.90 9.81 -3.48
C ILE A 5 -2.07 8.57 -3.82
N VAL A 6 -1.11 8.24 -2.97
CA VAL A 6 -0.41 6.96 -3.03
C VAL A 6 -0.98 6.07 -1.94
N TRP A 7 -1.48 4.90 -2.33
CA TRP A 7 -1.95 3.90 -1.39
C TRP A 7 -0.96 2.76 -1.34
N ALA A 8 -0.28 2.64 -0.21
CA ALA A 8 0.69 1.58 0.03
C ALA A 8 -0.01 0.39 0.64
N THR A 9 0.06 -0.76 -0.01
CA THR A 9 -0.60 -1.97 0.45
C THR A 9 0.22 -3.20 0.10
N ASP A 10 0.09 -4.22 0.90
CA ASP A 10 0.69 -5.52 0.62
C ASP A 10 -0.33 -6.52 0.06
N GLY A 11 -1.52 -6.05 -0.26
CA GLY A 11 -2.57 -6.88 -0.85
C GLY A 11 -3.20 -7.87 0.10
N GLY A 12 -2.94 -7.76 1.39
CA GLY A 12 -3.53 -8.64 2.38
C GLY A 12 -4.97 -8.28 2.69
N GLN A 13 -5.56 -9.05 3.59
CA GLN A 13 -6.93 -8.86 4.05
C GLN A 13 -7.18 -7.44 4.56
N HIS A 14 -6.18 -6.84 5.19
CA HIS A 14 -6.28 -5.49 5.74
C HIS A 14 -6.30 -4.39 4.66
N ALA A 15 -5.90 -4.71 3.44
CA ALA A 15 -6.00 -3.78 2.33
C ALA A 15 -7.46 -3.41 2.05
N ASP A 16 -8.37 -4.35 2.26
CA ASP A 16 -9.79 -4.11 2.04
C ASP A 16 -10.36 -3.03 2.94
N GLU A 17 -9.78 -2.85 4.12
CA GLU A 17 -10.25 -1.86 5.09
C GLU A 17 -9.92 -0.43 4.68
N ALA A 18 -8.80 -0.24 3.99
CA ALA A 18 -8.39 1.08 3.51
C ALA A 18 -9.06 1.47 2.18
N PHE A 19 -9.44 0.49 1.39
CA PHE A 19 -9.93 0.72 0.03
C PHE A 19 -11.13 1.67 -0.04
N PRO A 20 -12.19 1.51 0.77
CA PRO A 20 -13.33 2.43 0.70
C PRO A 20 -12.94 3.86 1.02
N LEU A 21 -12.03 4.06 1.96
CA LEU A 21 -11.56 5.39 2.33
C LEU A 21 -10.74 6.02 1.19
N VAL A 22 -9.84 5.26 0.59
CA VAL A 22 -9.05 5.74 -0.55
C VAL A 22 -9.98 6.16 -1.68
N LYS A 23 -10.97 5.34 -1.99
CA LYS A 23 -11.94 5.62 -3.03
C LYS A 23 -12.71 6.91 -2.75
N GLN A 24 -13.20 7.07 -1.53
CA GLN A 24 -13.94 8.27 -1.14
C GLN A 24 -13.09 9.52 -1.23
N LEU A 25 -11.88 9.48 -0.68
CA LEU A 25 -10.98 10.63 -0.73
C LEU A 25 -10.63 11.02 -2.17
N ALA A 26 -10.42 10.02 -3.02
CA ALA A 26 -10.11 10.28 -4.42
C ALA A 26 -11.31 10.90 -5.17
N GLN A 27 -12.50 10.40 -4.92
CA GLN A 27 -13.70 10.95 -5.54
C GLN A 27 -13.96 12.39 -5.07
N ASP A 28 -13.86 12.64 -3.78
CA ASP A 28 -14.11 13.95 -3.20
C ASP A 28 -13.15 15.03 -3.72
N GLY A 29 -11.90 14.65 -3.92
CA GLY A 29 -10.87 15.57 -4.41
C GLY A 29 -10.65 15.53 -5.92
N ASN A 30 -11.30 14.64 -6.62
CA ASN A 30 -10.99 14.33 -8.01
C ASN A 30 -9.50 14.00 -8.17
N ALA A 31 -9.00 13.17 -7.27
CA ALA A 31 -7.59 12.80 -7.20
C ALA A 31 -7.27 11.58 -8.06
N GLU A 32 -6.03 11.48 -8.50
CA GLU A 32 -5.52 10.23 -9.04
C GLU A 32 -5.00 9.35 -7.90
N VAL A 33 -5.06 8.04 -8.07
CA VAL A 33 -4.58 7.07 -7.09
C VAL A 33 -3.50 6.20 -7.72
N THR A 34 -2.36 6.09 -7.05
CA THR A 34 -1.32 5.13 -7.39
C THR A 34 -1.27 4.09 -6.29
N ILE A 35 -1.58 2.86 -6.63
CA ILE A 35 -1.51 1.73 -5.70
C ILE A 35 -0.10 1.17 -5.74
N VAL A 36 0.58 1.14 -4.61
CA VAL A 36 1.97 0.68 -4.54
C VAL A 36 2.05 -0.59 -3.70
N HIS A 37 2.66 -1.61 -4.27
CA HIS A 37 3.01 -2.83 -3.56
C HIS A 37 4.50 -3.07 -3.72
N VAL A 38 5.17 -3.34 -2.60
CA VAL A 38 6.61 -3.60 -2.59
C VAL A 38 6.83 -5.07 -2.26
N ILE A 39 7.47 -5.78 -3.18
CA ILE A 39 7.84 -7.17 -2.99
C ILE A 39 9.18 -7.19 -2.25
N GLU A 40 9.18 -7.74 -1.05
CA GLU A 40 10.40 -7.91 -0.29
C GLU A 40 11.09 -9.20 -0.69
N ARG A 41 12.31 -9.09 -1.20
CA ARG A 41 13.15 -10.24 -1.52
C ARG A 41 14.32 -10.26 -0.57
N ILE A 42 14.44 -11.33 0.20
CA ILE A 42 15.54 -11.50 1.14
C ILE A 42 16.58 -12.39 0.50
N GLU A 43 17.76 -11.84 0.28
CA GLU A 43 18.88 -12.60 -0.26
C GLU A 43 19.31 -13.67 0.72
N GLY A 44 19.50 -14.89 0.25
CA GLY A 44 19.96 -16.01 1.06
C GLY A 44 18.91 -16.67 1.94
N ALA A 45 17.70 -16.19 1.95
CA ALA A 45 16.59 -16.91 2.58
C ALA A 45 16.26 -18.11 1.70
N GLY A 46 16.72 -19.27 2.10
CA GLY A 46 16.57 -20.48 1.32
C GLY A 46 15.16 -20.66 0.80
N ALA A 47 15.09 -21.09 -0.43
CA ALA A 47 13.88 -21.59 -1.08
C ALA A 47 12.63 -20.74 -0.87
N VAL A 48 12.70 -19.50 -1.21
CA VAL A 48 11.47 -18.76 -1.48
C VAL A 48 11.02 -19.25 -2.85
N GLY A 49 10.39 -20.39 -2.82
CA GLY A 49 10.10 -21.10 -4.02
C GLY A 49 8.83 -20.63 -4.72
N PRO A 50 8.29 -21.49 -5.57
CA PRO A 50 7.12 -21.22 -6.40
C PRO A 50 5.92 -20.68 -5.66
N ALA A 51 5.73 -21.08 -4.41
CA ALA A 51 4.55 -20.68 -3.62
C ALA A 51 4.47 -19.16 -3.39
N ARG A 52 5.61 -18.51 -3.21
CA ARG A 52 5.65 -17.06 -2.99
C ARG A 52 5.40 -16.29 -4.29
N ARG A 53 5.84 -16.84 -5.40
CA ARG A 53 5.57 -16.25 -6.71
C ARG A 53 4.07 -16.30 -7.03
N VAL A 54 3.41 -17.40 -6.70
CA VAL A 54 1.96 -17.55 -6.89
C VAL A 54 1.23 -16.52 -6.06
N ASP A 55 1.64 -16.34 -4.80
CA ASP A 55 1.07 -15.32 -3.90
C ASP A 55 1.20 -13.92 -4.50
N GLU A 56 2.36 -13.58 -5.04
CA GLU A 56 2.57 -12.26 -5.62
C GLU A 56 1.75 -12.05 -6.89
N ASP A 57 1.56 -13.07 -7.68
CA ASP A 57 0.70 -12.99 -8.87
C ASP A 57 -0.76 -12.76 -8.46
N GLU A 58 -1.23 -13.39 -7.39
CA GLU A 58 -2.57 -13.17 -6.86
C GLU A 58 -2.72 -11.76 -6.30
N VAL A 59 -1.72 -11.27 -5.59
CA VAL A 59 -1.70 -9.91 -5.08
C VAL A 59 -1.79 -8.91 -6.22
N GLN A 60 -0.97 -9.08 -7.24
CA GLN A 60 -0.98 -8.19 -8.39
C GLN A 60 -2.35 -8.17 -9.07
N ALA A 61 -2.94 -9.34 -9.30
CA ALA A 61 -4.26 -9.45 -9.90
C ALA A 61 -5.32 -8.74 -9.05
N ASP A 62 -5.25 -8.89 -7.73
CA ASP A 62 -6.16 -8.23 -6.81
C ASP A 62 -6.03 -6.71 -6.87
N LEU A 63 -4.81 -6.21 -6.88
CA LEU A 63 -4.57 -4.76 -6.95
C LEU A 63 -5.01 -4.18 -8.29
N GLU A 64 -4.86 -4.93 -9.37
CA GLU A 64 -5.36 -4.50 -10.68
C GLU A 64 -6.88 -4.44 -10.71
N ARG A 65 -7.57 -5.36 -10.04
CA ARG A 65 -9.02 -5.29 -9.88
C ARG A 65 -9.43 -4.04 -9.10
N ARG A 66 -8.68 -3.68 -8.06
CA ARG A 66 -8.94 -2.47 -7.30
C ARG A 66 -8.75 -1.21 -8.13
N ALA A 67 -7.71 -1.19 -8.95
CA ALA A 67 -7.50 -0.08 -9.88
C ALA A 67 -8.66 0.02 -10.88
N SER A 68 -9.15 -1.12 -11.36
CA SER A 68 -10.30 -1.18 -12.25
C SER A 68 -11.57 -0.66 -11.58
N ASP A 69 -11.79 -1.04 -10.33
CA ASP A 69 -12.93 -0.56 -9.54
C ASP A 69 -12.89 0.96 -9.37
N LEU A 70 -11.70 1.51 -9.09
CA LEU A 70 -11.51 2.95 -9.00
C LEU A 70 -11.81 3.63 -10.34
N SER A 71 -11.29 3.07 -11.43
CA SER A 71 -11.53 3.61 -12.76
C SER A 71 -13.01 3.62 -13.12
N SER A 72 -13.73 2.56 -12.76
CA SER A 72 -15.18 2.47 -12.97
C SER A 72 -15.95 3.52 -12.16
N ALA A 73 -15.35 3.98 -11.07
CA ALA A 73 -15.94 5.02 -10.21
C ALA A 73 -15.50 6.43 -10.63
N GLY A 74 -14.82 6.56 -11.77
CA GLY A 74 -14.37 7.86 -12.27
C GLY A 74 -13.03 8.33 -11.72
N VAL A 75 -12.29 7.46 -11.04
CA VAL A 75 -10.99 7.79 -10.45
C VAL A 75 -9.87 7.27 -11.36
N THR A 76 -8.94 8.13 -11.73
CA THR A 76 -7.74 7.70 -12.45
C THR A 76 -6.85 6.90 -11.51
N ALA A 77 -6.61 5.64 -11.83
CA ALA A 77 -5.86 4.75 -10.95
C ALA A 77 -4.82 3.93 -11.73
N SER A 78 -3.71 3.67 -11.07
CA SER A 78 -2.65 2.82 -11.61
C SER A 78 -2.05 1.97 -10.50
N VAL A 79 -1.37 0.89 -10.88
CA VAL A 79 -0.68 0.00 -9.94
C VAL A 79 0.80 0.05 -10.23
N GLU A 80 1.60 0.24 -9.21
CA GLU A 80 3.05 0.09 -9.29
C GLU A 80 3.51 -1.04 -8.37
N ILE A 81 4.10 -2.05 -8.97
CA ILE A 81 4.75 -3.14 -8.24
C ILE A 81 6.24 -2.86 -8.24
N ARG A 82 6.79 -2.69 -7.05
CA ARG A 82 8.20 -2.39 -6.87
C ARG A 82 8.84 -3.50 -6.06
N GLY A 83 10.10 -3.77 -6.31
CA GLY A 83 10.81 -4.74 -5.51
C GLY A 83 12.02 -5.30 -6.22
N ASP A 84 13.06 -5.46 -5.44
CA ASP A 84 14.30 -6.08 -5.85
C ASP A 84 14.96 -6.61 -4.58
N VAL A 85 16.08 -7.28 -4.72
CA VAL A 85 16.88 -7.72 -3.57
C VAL A 85 17.23 -6.46 -2.76
N GLY A 86 16.87 -6.47 -1.47
CA GLY A 86 17.13 -5.34 -0.60
C GLY A 86 16.12 -4.19 -0.69
N ALA A 87 15.05 -4.35 -1.46
CA ALA A 87 14.01 -3.33 -1.51
C ALA A 87 13.38 -3.12 -0.13
N ARG A 88 13.18 -1.86 0.22
CA ARG A 88 12.63 -1.48 1.51
C ARG A 88 11.28 -0.78 1.29
N PRO A 89 10.18 -1.35 1.80
CA PRO A 89 8.84 -0.85 1.50
C PRO A 89 8.65 0.63 1.74
N ALA A 90 9.11 1.15 2.87
CA ALA A 90 8.96 2.58 3.17
C ALA A 90 9.70 3.46 2.16
N HIS A 91 10.92 3.08 1.80
CA HIS A 91 11.73 3.86 0.86
C HIS A 91 11.14 3.83 -0.55
N GLU A 92 10.68 2.67 -0.99
CA GLU A 92 10.06 2.54 -2.30
C GLU A 92 8.76 3.32 -2.38
N THR A 93 7.95 3.25 -1.33
CA THR A 93 6.70 4.01 -1.27
C THR A 93 6.96 5.52 -1.30
N ALA A 94 7.93 5.99 -0.52
CA ALA A 94 8.30 7.40 -0.49
C ALA A 94 8.81 7.87 -1.86
N ASP A 95 9.57 7.01 -2.55
CA ASP A 95 10.08 7.31 -3.88
C ASP A 95 8.95 7.48 -4.90
N VAL A 96 7.98 6.58 -4.89
CA VAL A 96 6.80 6.70 -5.75
C VAL A 96 6.04 7.98 -5.42
N ALA A 97 5.85 8.29 -4.14
CA ALA A 97 5.16 9.50 -3.73
C ALA A 97 5.86 10.76 -4.25
N ARG A 98 7.18 10.78 -4.22
CA ARG A 98 7.95 11.91 -4.78
C ARG A 98 7.74 12.03 -6.29
N LYS A 99 7.84 10.91 -7.00
CA LYS A 99 7.70 10.90 -8.46
C LYS A 99 6.31 11.30 -8.93
N LYS A 100 5.30 10.96 -8.14
CA LYS A 100 3.91 11.30 -8.44
C LYS A 100 3.48 12.66 -7.89
N ASN A 101 4.36 13.36 -7.21
CA ASN A 101 4.03 14.59 -6.50
C ASN A 101 2.81 14.38 -5.60
N ALA A 102 2.79 13.26 -4.89
CA ALA A 102 1.68 12.89 -4.04
C ALA A 102 1.51 13.88 -2.90
N ASP A 103 0.28 14.19 -2.58
CA ASP A 103 -0.06 15.04 -1.45
C ASP A 103 -0.69 14.26 -0.29
N LEU A 104 -0.83 12.94 -0.46
CA LEU A 104 -1.26 12.04 0.60
C LEU A 104 -0.73 10.63 0.33
N ILE A 105 -0.23 9.99 1.38
CA ILE A 105 0.04 8.55 1.37
C ILE A 105 -0.95 7.91 2.33
N VAL A 106 -1.60 6.83 1.91
CA VAL A 106 -2.48 6.04 2.77
C VAL A 106 -1.80 4.68 3.00
N ALA A 107 -1.73 4.26 4.25
CA ALA A 107 -1.15 2.97 4.63
C ALA A 107 -1.92 2.37 5.79
N GLY A 108 -1.81 1.06 5.97
CA GLY A 108 -2.41 0.38 7.10
C GLY A 108 -1.47 0.26 8.29
N THR A 109 -2.01 -0.04 9.45
CA THR A 109 -1.21 -0.26 10.65
C THR A 109 -0.54 -1.63 10.65
N ARG A 110 -1.05 -2.58 9.84
CA ARG A 110 -0.58 -3.96 9.80
C ARG A 110 -0.37 -4.41 8.37
N GLY A 111 0.75 -5.06 8.14
CA GLY A 111 0.97 -5.76 6.89
C GLY A 111 0.45 -7.20 6.99
N ARG A 112 0.83 -8.02 6.02
CA ARG A 112 0.45 -9.43 5.92
C ARG A 112 0.85 -10.26 7.14
N SER A 113 1.98 -9.93 7.75
CA SER A 113 2.49 -10.66 8.91
C SER A 113 1.62 -10.47 10.15
N GLY A 114 0.88 -9.38 10.21
CA GLY A 114 -0.18 -9.18 11.18
C GLY A 114 0.14 -9.49 12.63
N LEU A 115 1.25 -8.97 13.16
CA LEU A 115 1.58 -9.21 14.55
C LEU A 115 0.58 -8.51 15.46
N ALA A 116 -0.25 -9.30 16.13
CA ALA A 116 -1.27 -8.79 17.03
C ALA A 116 -0.64 -8.04 18.19
N GLY A 117 -1.25 -6.92 18.56
CA GLY A 117 -0.82 -6.14 19.72
C GLY A 117 0.26 -5.11 19.46
N LEU A 118 0.81 -5.05 18.27
CA LEU A 118 1.76 -4.00 17.92
C LEU A 118 1.01 -2.78 17.37
N LEU A 119 1.43 -1.60 17.79
CA LEU A 119 0.78 -0.36 17.38
C LEU A 119 1.06 -0.05 15.90
N LEU A 120 2.31 -0.12 15.49
CA LEU A 120 2.72 0.13 14.10
C LEU A 120 3.85 -0.81 13.74
N GLY A 121 3.86 -1.29 12.51
CA GLY A 121 4.99 -2.04 11.98
C GLY A 121 6.20 -1.13 11.76
N SER A 122 7.39 -1.73 11.71
CA SER A 122 8.64 -0.98 11.56
C SER A 122 8.69 -0.18 10.25
N GLU A 123 8.17 -0.74 9.16
CA GLU A 123 8.15 -0.04 7.88
C GLU A 123 7.15 1.12 7.88
N THR A 124 6.01 0.98 8.56
CA THR A 124 5.07 2.09 8.71
C THR A 124 5.70 3.23 9.51
N GLN A 125 6.40 2.89 10.60
CA GLN A 125 7.11 3.91 11.38
C GLN A 125 8.18 4.62 10.54
N ARG A 126 8.93 3.87 9.76
CA ARG A 126 9.95 4.43 8.88
C ARG A 126 9.33 5.37 7.84
N LEU A 127 8.21 4.96 7.26
CA LEU A 127 7.49 5.78 6.29
C LEU A 127 7.10 7.14 6.88
N LEU A 128 6.65 7.17 8.14
CA LEU A 128 6.29 8.40 8.80
C LEU A 128 7.47 9.39 8.91
N HIS A 129 8.69 8.86 8.98
CA HIS A 129 9.89 9.69 9.06
C HIS A 129 10.37 10.20 7.71
N ILE A 130 10.16 9.45 6.63
CA ILE A 130 10.76 9.78 5.33
C ILE A 130 9.75 10.24 4.28
N ALA A 131 8.46 10.19 4.59
CA ALA A 131 7.43 10.54 3.64
C ALA A 131 7.53 12.00 3.20
N PRO A 132 7.37 12.29 1.90
CA PRO A 132 7.42 13.66 1.39
C PRO A 132 6.12 14.44 1.58
N CYS A 133 5.08 13.82 2.13
CA CYS A 133 3.74 14.39 2.28
C CYS A 133 3.05 13.77 3.49
N PRO A 134 1.87 14.26 3.89
CA PRO A 134 1.10 13.66 4.96
C PRO A 134 0.82 12.18 4.73
N VAL A 135 0.80 11.42 5.82
CA VAL A 135 0.50 9.98 5.81
C VAL A 135 -0.73 9.73 6.66
N LEU A 136 -1.71 9.08 6.06
CA LEU A 136 -2.92 8.67 6.75
C LEU A 136 -2.82 7.18 7.07
N ILE A 137 -2.85 6.85 8.33
CA ILE A 137 -2.77 5.47 8.78
C ILE A 137 -4.18 4.96 9.07
N VAL A 138 -4.55 3.88 8.39
CA VAL A 138 -5.86 3.25 8.57
C VAL A 138 -5.71 2.05 9.51
N PRO A 139 -6.31 2.08 10.69
CA PRO A 139 -6.20 0.95 11.60
C PRO A 139 -6.99 -0.25 11.09
N SER A 140 -6.51 -1.46 11.40
CA SER A 140 -7.25 -2.67 11.07
C SER A 140 -8.50 -2.76 11.94
N GLY A 141 -9.53 -3.48 11.45
CA GLY A 141 -10.75 -3.68 12.21
C GLY A 141 -10.52 -4.34 13.56
N GLU A 142 -9.52 -5.20 13.65
CA GLU A 142 -9.14 -5.83 14.92
C GLU A 142 -8.63 -4.82 15.94
N MET A 143 -7.87 -3.84 15.50
CA MET A 143 -7.36 -2.78 16.38
C MET A 143 -8.47 -1.86 16.84
N ARG A 144 -9.48 -1.64 16.01
CA ARG A 144 -10.61 -0.79 16.37
C ARG A 144 -11.52 -1.43 17.42
N ARG A 145 -11.46 -2.76 17.57
CA ARG A 145 -12.24 -3.51 18.55
C ARG A 145 -11.55 -3.65 19.90
N GLY A 146 -10.27 -3.35 19.93
CA GLY A 146 -9.44 -3.51 21.11
C GLY A 146 -9.56 -2.41 22.15
#